data_9dd4f124b1f3b8a9f83c417d219a6170
#
_entry.id   9dd4f124b1f3b8a9f83c417d219a6170
#
_cell.length_a   1.000
_cell.length_b   1.000
_cell.length_c   1.000
_cell.angle_alpha   90.00
_cell.angle_beta   90.00
_cell.angle_gamma   90.00
#
_symmetry.space_group_name_H-M   'P 1'
#
loop_
_entity.id
_entity.type
_entity.pdbx_description
1 polymer ?
#
loop_
_entity_poly.entity_id
_entity_poly.type
_entity_poly.pdbx_seq_one_letter_code
_entity_poly.pdbx_strand_id
1 'polypeptide(L)'
;KAKNLLASMMVGSEFNINEGILKTNSYTIRVKPRFVNRDQDIAFDYTGNTIQSTGREEWKEEFDINREILDPLNAQIKIRINLISGLNKFSINLLEIESGKVEKNFYEVTGKDIYTFNETDYECIILKRIRKTDDRETIYYIAPDLNFMFLKIVDTGKDRNQTLELIEILSFG
;
A
#
# COMPACT_ATOMS: atom_id res chain seq x y z
N LYS A 1 20.30 12.21 -24.29
CA LYS A 1 19.04 12.01 -23.52
C LYS A 1 18.56 10.59 -23.75
N ALA A 2 19.00 9.63 -22.93
CA ALA A 2 18.39 8.32 -22.89
C ALA A 2 17.02 8.51 -22.22
N LYS A 3 15.94 8.41 -22.98
CA LYS A 3 14.60 8.18 -22.42
C LYS A 3 14.62 6.76 -21.91
N ASN A 4 14.53 6.59 -20.62
CA ASN A 4 14.43 5.28 -19.99
C ASN A 4 13.29 4.48 -20.62
N LEU A 5 13.60 3.24 -20.93
CA LEU A 5 12.61 2.26 -21.36
C LEU A 5 11.52 2.22 -20.28
N LEU A 6 10.32 2.56 -20.69
CA LEU A 6 9.17 2.62 -19.79
C LEU A 6 8.80 1.20 -19.38
N ALA A 7 9.27 0.80 -18.21
CA ALA A 7 8.66 -0.32 -17.54
C ALA A 7 7.32 0.15 -16.98
N SER A 8 6.23 -0.52 -17.33
CA SER A 8 4.95 -0.31 -16.68
C SER A 8 4.68 -1.44 -15.69
N MET A 9 4.16 -1.09 -14.54
CA MET A 9 3.75 -2.03 -13.52
C MET A 9 2.25 -1.83 -13.28
N MET A 10 1.49 -2.92 -13.32
CA MET A 10 0.10 -2.97 -12.89
C MET A 10 0.03 -3.80 -11.62
N VAL A 11 -0.67 -3.27 -10.64
CA VAL A 11 -0.91 -3.95 -9.36
C VAL A 11 -2.41 -4.02 -9.15
N GLY A 12 -2.91 -5.18 -8.75
CA GLY A 12 -4.32 -5.41 -8.44
C GLY A 12 -4.49 -6.14 -7.11
N SER A 13 -5.59 -5.88 -6.43
CA SER A 13 -6.00 -6.60 -5.23
C SER A 13 -7.50 -6.86 -5.28
N GLU A 14 -7.88 -8.07 -4.90
CA GLU A 14 -9.27 -8.47 -4.68
C GLU A 14 -9.48 -8.69 -3.19
N PHE A 15 -10.57 -8.16 -2.66
CA PHE A 15 -10.86 -8.24 -1.23
C PHE A 15 -12.36 -8.21 -0.95
N ASN A 16 -12.72 -8.63 0.25
CA ASN A 16 -14.05 -8.49 0.81
C ASN A 16 -14.01 -7.62 2.07
N ILE A 17 -15.07 -6.86 2.30
CA ILE A 17 -15.29 -6.17 3.58
C ILE A 17 -16.47 -6.82 4.27
N ASN A 18 -16.25 -7.32 5.48
CA ASN A 18 -17.30 -7.84 6.33
C ASN A 18 -17.19 -7.22 7.71
N GLU A 19 -18.23 -6.53 8.17
CA GLU A 19 -18.29 -5.87 9.48
C GLU A 19 -17.08 -4.94 9.76
N GLY A 20 -16.60 -4.24 8.71
CA GLY A 20 -15.45 -3.32 8.80
C GLY A 20 -14.07 -4.01 8.81
N ILE A 21 -14.03 -5.33 8.69
CA ILE A 21 -12.81 -6.12 8.55
C ILE A 21 -12.53 -6.33 7.05
N LEU A 22 -11.33 -5.95 6.63
CA LEU A 22 -10.82 -6.20 5.28
C LEU A 22 -10.21 -7.60 5.21
N LYS A 23 -10.66 -8.40 4.26
CA LYS A 23 -10.07 -9.71 3.94
C LYS A 23 -9.57 -9.70 2.52
N THR A 24 -8.25 -9.73 2.34
CA THR A 24 -7.61 -9.86 1.02
C THR A 24 -7.88 -11.28 0.48
N ASN A 25 -8.34 -11.39 -0.76
CA ASN A 25 -8.49 -12.66 -1.44
C ASN A 25 -7.27 -12.93 -2.34
N SER A 26 -6.86 -11.93 -3.11
CA SER A 26 -5.69 -12.04 -3.98
C SER A 26 -4.98 -10.70 -4.15
N TYR A 27 -3.68 -10.79 -4.47
CA TYR A 27 -2.85 -9.64 -4.83
C TYR A 27 -1.98 -10.01 -6.02
N THR A 28 -1.95 -9.16 -7.04
CA THR A 28 -1.26 -9.44 -8.29
C THR A 28 -0.33 -8.32 -8.70
N ILE A 29 0.83 -8.67 -9.23
CA ILE A 29 1.78 -7.74 -9.85
C ILE A 29 2.01 -8.20 -11.28
N ARG A 30 1.95 -7.27 -12.23
CA ARG A 30 2.26 -7.50 -13.65
C ARG A 30 3.23 -6.44 -14.13
N VAL A 31 4.36 -6.84 -14.65
CA VAL A 31 5.43 -5.94 -15.11
C VAL A 31 5.63 -6.09 -16.60
N LYS A 32 5.70 -4.99 -17.33
CA LYS A 32 6.06 -4.95 -18.74
C LYS A 32 7.38 -4.19 -18.91
N PRO A 33 8.27 -4.60 -19.82
CA PRO A 33 8.12 -5.72 -20.77
C PRO A 33 8.26 -7.08 -20.08
N ARG A 34 7.55 -8.08 -20.61
CA ARG A 34 7.45 -9.43 -20.02
C ARG A 34 8.77 -10.24 -19.94
N PHE A 35 9.79 -9.85 -20.68
CA PHE A 35 11.09 -10.56 -20.62
C PHE A 35 11.84 -10.39 -19.28
N VAL A 36 11.31 -9.56 -18.38
CA VAL A 36 11.90 -9.32 -17.05
C VAL A 36 11.30 -10.23 -15.99
N ASN A 37 10.43 -11.16 -16.30
CA ASN A 37 9.72 -12.10 -15.40
C ASN A 37 9.61 -11.60 -13.95
N ARG A 38 8.82 -10.56 -13.74
CA ARG A 38 8.56 -9.97 -12.41
C ARG A 38 7.09 -10.04 -12.02
N ASP A 39 6.33 -10.85 -12.75
CA ASP A 39 4.93 -11.09 -12.42
C ASP A 39 4.86 -11.93 -11.15
N GLN A 40 3.89 -11.61 -10.29
CA GLN A 40 3.68 -12.30 -9.03
C GLN A 40 2.18 -12.38 -8.72
N ASP A 41 1.75 -13.54 -8.24
CA ASP A 41 0.40 -13.81 -7.81
C ASP A 41 0.41 -14.29 -6.35
N ILE A 42 -0.36 -13.64 -5.50
CA ILE A 42 -0.51 -14.02 -4.10
C ILE A 42 -1.97 -14.34 -3.85
N ALA A 43 -2.25 -15.50 -3.30
CA ALA A 43 -3.60 -15.97 -2.96
C ALA A 43 -3.72 -16.25 -1.47
N PHE A 44 -4.85 -15.86 -0.89
CA PHE A 44 -5.21 -16.12 0.50
C PHE A 44 -6.25 -17.23 0.57
N ASP A 45 -5.88 -18.35 1.14
CA ASP A 45 -6.78 -19.48 1.41
C ASP A 45 -7.21 -19.47 2.87
N TYR A 46 -8.40 -18.93 3.13
CA TYR A 46 -8.99 -18.88 4.47
C TYR A 46 -9.51 -20.24 4.96
N THR A 47 -9.65 -21.23 4.07
CA THR A 47 -10.05 -22.59 4.46
C THR A 47 -8.83 -23.38 4.92
N GLY A 48 -7.74 -23.27 4.18
CA GLY A 48 -6.48 -23.93 4.51
C GLY A 48 -5.57 -23.11 5.44
N ASN A 49 -5.97 -21.89 5.82
CA ASN A 49 -5.18 -20.96 6.65
C ASN A 49 -3.80 -20.66 6.06
N THR A 50 -3.71 -20.54 4.74
CA THR A 50 -2.43 -20.32 4.05
C THR A 50 -2.46 -19.13 3.11
N ILE A 51 -1.32 -18.46 2.98
CA ILE A 51 -1.06 -17.46 1.95
C ILE A 51 0.04 -18.06 1.06
N GLN A 52 -0.17 -18.05 -0.23
CA GLN A 52 0.78 -18.60 -1.18
C GLN A 52 1.11 -17.57 -2.26
N SER A 53 2.40 -17.47 -2.57
CA SER A 53 2.90 -16.69 -3.69
C SER A 53 3.46 -17.57 -4.77
N THR A 54 3.22 -17.18 -6.03
CA THR A 54 3.77 -17.81 -7.23
C THR A 54 4.28 -16.74 -8.19
N GLY A 55 5.21 -17.08 -9.05
CA GLY A 55 5.83 -16.18 -10.02
C GLY A 55 7.25 -15.81 -9.66
N ARG A 56 7.55 -14.51 -9.53
CA ARG A 56 8.92 -14.05 -9.23
C ARG A 56 9.46 -14.60 -7.92
N GLU A 57 8.67 -14.53 -6.87
CA GLU A 57 9.01 -15.02 -5.53
C GLU A 57 8.00 -16.10 -5.14
N GLU A 58 8.50 -17.30 -4.90
CA GLU A 58 7.67 -18.45 -4.52
C GLU A 58 7.83 -18.73 -3.03
N TRP A 59 6.72 -18.65 -2.31
CA TRP A 59 6.67 -18.95 -0.89
C TRP A 59 5.25 -19.37 -0.48
N LYS A 60 5.15 -20.04 0.68
CA LYS A 60 3.87 -20.39 1.30
C LYS A 60 4.02 -20.24 2.81
N GLU A 61 3.09 -19.50 3.41
CA GLU A 61 3.07 -19.22 4.85
C GLU A 61 1.69 -19.57 5.43
N GLU A 62 1.68 -20.02 6.67
CA GLU A 62 0.46 -20.19 7.46
C GLU A 62 0.11 -18.86 8.14
N PHE A 63 -1.19 -18.59 8.32
CA PHE A 63 -1.64 -17.39 9.01
C PHE A 63 -2.84 -17.63 9.91
N ASP A 64 -2.97 -16.80 10.95
CA ASP A 64 -4.15 -16.77 11.80
C ASP A 64 -5.30 -16.05 11.07
N ILE A 65 -6.37 -16.78 10.77
CA ILE A 65 -7.57 -16.28 10.06
C ILE A 65 -8.32 -15.18 10.83
N ASN A 66 -8.09 -15.08 12.15
CA ASN A 66 -8.65 -14.02 12.98
C ASN A 66 -7.84 -12.74 12.93
N ARG A 67 -6.66 -12.78 12.32
CA ARG A 67 -5.79 -11.64 12.16
C ARG A 67 -6.04 -10.97 10.81
N GLU A 68 -6.39 -9.69 10.82
CA GLU A 68 -6.47 -8.91 9.59
C GLU A 68 -5.06 -8.75 9.02
N ILE A 69 -4.81 -9.34 7.85
CA ILE A 69 -3.55 -9.24 7.11
C ILE A 69 -3.85 -8.59 5.77
N LEU A 70 -3.15 -7.51 5.47
CA LEU A 70 -3.42 -6.68 4.30
C LEU A 70 -2.23 -6.70 3.35
N ASP A 71 -2.53 -6.76 2.05
CA ASP A 71 -1.58 -6.42 1.01
C ASP A 71 -1.38 -4.89 0.92
N PRO A 72 -0.40 -4.40 0.13
CA PRO A 72 -0.09 -2.96 0.05
C PRO A 72 -1.23 -2.07 -0.45
N LEU A 73 -2.16 -2.56 -1.30
CA LEU A 73 -3.29 -1.77 -1.76
C LEU A 73 -4.40 -1.72 -0.70
N ASN A 74 -4.74 -2.87 -0.10
CA ASN A 74 -5.73 -2.94 0.97
C ASN A 74 -5.27 -2.18 2.23
N ALA A 75 -3.97 -2.11 2.47
CA ALA A 75 -3.43 -1.27 3.54
C ALA A 75 -3.76 0.22 3.33
N GLN A 76 -3.74 0.71 2.07
CA GLN A 76 -4.15 2.09 1.78
C GLN A 76 -5.64 2.31 2.06
N ILE A 77 -6.49 1.33 1.73
CA ILE A 77 -7.92 1.39 2.05
C ILE A 77 -8.12 1.42 3.58
N LYS A 78 -7.41 0.59 4.32
CA LYS A 78 -7.49 0.56 5.79
C LYS A 78 -7.01 1.87 6.42
N ILE A 79 -5.95 2.47 5.90
CA ILE A 79 -5.48 3.79 6.33
C ILE A 79 -6.60 4.82 6.15
N ARG A 80 -7.27 4.86 4.98
CA ARG A 80 -8.39 5.77 4.72
C ARG A 80 -9.53 5.55 5.71
N ILE A 81 -9.95 4.31 5.95
CA ILE A 81 -10.99 3.95 6.92
C ILE A 81 -10.62 4.47 8.32
N ASN A 82 -9.39 4.24 8.76
CA ASN A 82 -8.91 4.69 10.07
C ASN A 82 -8.93 6.22 10.20
N LEU A 83 -8.47 6.94 9.16
CA LEU A 83 -8.47 8.40 9.15
C LEU A 83 -9.89 8.98 9.11
N ILE A 84 -10.80 8.41 8.32
CA ILE A 84 -12.23 8.76 8.28
C ILE A 84 -12.86 8.58 9.68
N SER A 85 -12.45 7.55 10.42
CA SER A 85 -12.89 7.28 11.79
C SER A 85 -12.22 8.20 12.84
N GLY A 86 -11.40 9.15 12.41
CA GLY A 86 -10.71 10.11 13.28
C GLY A 86 -9.48 9.56 14.03
N LEU A 87 -8.96 8.39 13.64
CA LEU A 87 -7.79 7.82 14.27
C LEU A 87 -6.51 8.52 13.79
N ASN A 88 -5.76 9.10 14.72
CA ASN A 88 -4.48 9.75 14.42
C ASN A 88 -3.26 8.84 14.66
N LYS A 89 -3.45 7.71 15.35
CA LYS A 89 -2.42 6.68 15.59
C LYS A 89 -3.06 5.31 15.49
N PHE A 90 -2.47 4.44 14.68
CA PHE A 90 -2.98 3.08 14.48
C PHE A 90 -1.89 2.15 13.97
N SER A 91 -2.21 0.87 13.89
CA SER A 91 -1.30 -0.13 13.30
C SER A 91 -2.04 -1.03 12.31
N ILE A 92 -1.29 -1.52 11.33
CA ILE A 92 -1.76 -2.43 10.28
C ILE A 92 -0.79 -3.60 10.17
N ASN A 93 -1.31 -4.83 10.08
CA ASN A 93 -0.50 -5.99 9.73
C ASN A 93 -0.38 -6.06 8.21
N LEU A 94 0.81 -5.79 7.73
CA LEU A 94 1.13 -5.72 6.31
C LEU A 94 1.89 -6.97 5.88
N LEU A 95 1.44 -7.59 4.79
CA LEU A 95 2.14 -8.68 4.14
C LEU A 95 3.36 -8.14 3.38
N GLU A 96 4.51 -8.69 3.65
CA GLU A 96 5.72 -8.46 2.87
C GLU A 96 5.68 -9.37 1.63
N ILE A 97 5.58 -8.74 0.47
CA ILE A 97 5.30 -9.43 -0.80
C ILE A 97 6.42 -10.39 -1.22
N GLU A 98 7.67 -10.07 -0.89
CA GLU A 98 8.83 -10.86 -1.30
C GLU A 98 9.06 -12.10 -0.43
N SER A 99 8.62 -12.09 0.82
CA SER A 99 8.94 -13.14 1.80
C SER A 99 7.73 -13.83 2.44
N GLY A 100 6.53 -13.28 2.28
CA GLY A 100 5.32 -13.77 2.96
C GLY A 100 5.23 -13.40 4.45
N LYS A 101 6.24 -12.74 5.00
CA LYS A 101 6.22 -12.31 6.40
C LYS A 101 5.15 -11.27 6.64
N VAL A 102 4.54 -11.31 7.81
CA VAL A 102 3.55 -10.33 8.23
C VAL A 102 4.14 -9.43 9.29
N GLU A 103 4.30 -8.15 8.95
CA GLU A 103 4.82 -7.15 9.84
C GLU A 103 3.74 -6.20 10.37
N LYS A 104 3.79 -5.91 11.66
CA LYS A 104 2.96 -4.88 12.27
C LYS A 104 3.58 -3.51 12.04
N ASN A 105 2.92 -2.71 11.21
CA ASN A 105 3.35 -1.37 10.87
C ASN A 105 2.54 -0.33 11.64
N PHE A 106 3.21 0.68 12.18
CA PHE A 106 2.61 1.76 12.95
C PHE A 106 2.55 3.04 12.12
N TYR A 107 1.46 3.77 12.26
CA TYR A 107 1.19 5.01 11.54
C TYR A 107 0.77 6.10 12.51
N GLU A 108 1.23 7.32 12.27
CA GLU A 108 0.91 8.50 13.06
C GLU A 108 0.70 9.72 12.16
N VAL A 109 -0.38 10.44 12.42
CA VAL A 109 -0.60 11.77 11.84
C VAL A 109 0.35 12.74 12.52
N THR A 110 1.22 13.37 11.75
CA THR A 110 2.26 14.28 12.25
C THR A 110 1.96 15.76 11.99
N GLY A 111 0.97 16.05 11.16
CA GLY A 111 0.60 17.42 10.83
C GLY A 111 -0.26 17.52 9.59
N LYS A 112 -0.28 18.71 9.03
CA LYS A 112 -0.93 19.04 7.76
C LYS A 112 0.03 19.84 6.90
N ASP A 113 -0.14 19.76 5.58
CA ASP A 113 0.62 20.53 4.60
C ASP A 113 -0.25 20.76 3.36
N ILE A 114 0.11 21.75 2.56
CA ILE A 114 -0.57 22.03 1.29
C ILE A 114 0.15 21.27 0.18
N TYR A 115 -0.61 20.56 -0.64
CA TYR A 115 -0.11 19.91 -1.84
C TYR A 115 -0.94 20.30 -3.05
N THR A 116 -0.28 20.80 -4.10
CA THR A 116 -0.94 21.19 -5.35
C THR A 116 -1.11 19.97 -6.25
N PHE A 117 -2.34 19.65 -6.61
CA PHE A 117 -2.70 18.60 -7.56
C PHE A 117 -3.64 19.17 -8.61
N ASN A 118 -3.29 19.02 -9.90
CA ASN A 118 -4.05 19.57 -11.03
C ASN A 118 -4.42 21.05 -10.84
N GLU A 119 -3.42 21.89 -10.53
CA GLU A 119 -3.55 23.35 -10.34
C GLU A 119 -4.46 23.76 -9.15
N THR A 120 -4.85 22.80 -8.31
CA THR A 120 -5.67 23.03 -7.11
C THR A 120 -4.87 22.68 -5.87
N ASP A 121 -4.89 23.56 -4.88
CA ASP A 121 -4.25 23.35 -3.59
C ASP A 121 -5.18 22.58 -2.65
N TYR A 122 -4.68 21.48 -2.10
CA TYR A 122 -5.39 20.65 -1.13
C TYR A 122 -4.67 20.65 0.21
N GLU A 123 -5.40 20.90 1.29
CA GLU A 123 -4.87 20.63 2.63
C GLU A 123 -4.78 19.13 2.85
N CYS A 124 -3.56 18.61 2.95
CA CYS A 124 -3.29 17.19 3.15
C CYS A 124 -2.97 16.90 4.61
N ILE A 125 -3.50 15.80 5.11
CA ILE A 125 -3.00 15.15 6.32
C ILE A 125 -1.64 14.54 6.00
N ILE A 126 -0.64 14.79 6.86
CA ILE A 126 0.67 14.18 6.78
C ILE A 126 0.70 12.97 7.71
N LEU A 127 0.70 11.79 7.10
CA LEU A 127 0.78 10.51 7.82
C LEU A 127 2.19 9.95 7.68
N LYS A 128 2.81 9.55 8.78
CA LYS A 128 4.11 8.87 8.79
C LYS A 128 3.95 7.40 9.16
N ARG A 129 4.69 6.53 8.47
CA ARG A 129 4.92 5.15 8.91
C ARG A 129 6.08 5.15 9.90
N ILE A 130 5.81 4.74 11.13
CA ILE A 130 6.80 4.69 12.22
C ILE A 130 7.51 3.35 12.18
N ARG A 131 8.82 3.37 11.98
CA ARG A 131 9.71 2.20 12.03
C ARG A 131 10.60 2.26 13.26
N LYS A 132 10.88 1.11 13.87
CA LYS A 132 11.69 1.05 15.11
C LYS A 132 13.20 0.98 14.86
N THR A 133 13.64 0.55 13.69
CA THR A 133 15.02 0.11 13.46
C THR A 133 15.62 0.59 12.14
N ASP A 134 14.94 1.47 11.43
CA ASP A 134 15.26 1.74 10.04
C ASP A 134 15.48 3.24 9.80
N ASP A 135 16.55 3.61 9.13
CA ASP A 135 16.78 4.98 8.62
C ASP A 135 15.81 5.37 7.49
N ARG A 136 14.81 4.51 7.25
CA ARG A 136 13.81 4.68 6.20
C ARG A 136 12.58 5.40 6.74
N GLU A 137 12.19 6.47 6.09
CA GLU A 137 10.98 7.24 6.37
C GLU A 137 9.99 7.10 5.22
N THR A 138 8.73 6.86 5.53
CA THR A 138 7.63 6.92 4.54
C THR A 138 6.61 7.93 4.99
N ILE A 139 6.37 8.93 4.15
CA ILE A 139 5.42 10.03 4.38
C ILE A 139 4.33 9.96 3.32
N TYR A 140 3.10 10.09 3.75
CA TYR A 140 1.91 10.10 2.91
C TYR A 140 1.23 11.45 2.99
N TYR A 141 0.92 12.05 1.83
CA TYR A 141 0.08 13.24 1.68
C TYR A 141 -1.32 12.78 1.29
N ILE A 142 -2.27 12.96 2.20
CA ILE A 142 -3.62 12.42 2.08
C ILE A 142 -4.61 13.57 2.14
N ALA A 143 -5.41 13.75 1.08
CA ALA A 143 -6.37 14.84 0.96
C ALA A 143 -7.76 14.44 1.48
N PRO A 144 -8.24 14.97 2.62
CA PRO A 144 -9.58 14.70 3.14
C PRO A 144 -10.68 15.11 2.16
N ASP A 145 -10.53 16.26 1.48
CA ASP A 145 -11.49 16.79 0.51
C ASP A 145 -11.67 15.88 -0.73
N LEU A 146 -10.73 14.96 -0.95
CA LEU A 146 -10.80 13.93 -1.99
C LEU A 146 -11.05 12.54 -1.37
N ASN A 147 -11.91 12.44 -0.37
CA ASN A 147 -12.21 11.20 0.34
C ASN A 147 -10.96 10.49 0.89
N PHE A 148 -10.03 11.25 1.47
CA PHE A 148 -8.76 10.74 1.99
C PHE A 148 -7.91 10.03 0.92
N MET A 149 -7.90 10.55 -0.30
CA MET A 149 -7.06 10.03 -1.37
C MET A 149 -5.59 10.34 -1.12
N PHE A 150 -4.74 9.40 -1.47
CA PHE A 150 -3.28 9.56 -1.43
C PHE A 150 -2.84 10.36 -2.67
N LEU A 151 -2.39 11.59 -2.48
CA LEU A 151 -1.88 12.43 -3.56
C LEU A 151 -0.40 12.21 -3.80
N LYS A 152 0.36 11.94 -2.72
CA LYS A 152 1.79 11.71 -2.79
C LYS A 152 2.25 10.77 -1.70
N ILE A 153 3.21 9.92 -2.04
CA ILE A 153 3.94 9.05 -1.10
C ILE A 153 5.42 9.31 -1.30
N VAL A 154 6.12 9.67 -0.25
CA VAL A 154 7.58 9.87 -0.25
C VAL A 154 8.19 8.79 0.62
N ASP A 155 9.09 8.00 0.05
CA ASP A 155 9.80 6.93 0.73
C ASP A 155 11.31 7.19 0.62
N THR A 156 11.91 7.60 1.72
CA THR A 156 13.34 7.96 1.80
C THR A 156 14.08 6.97 2.68
N GLY A 157 15.24 6.55 2.25
CA GLY A 157 16.14 5.67 2.97
C GLY A 157 17.57 5.89 2.52
N LYS A 158 18.50 5.24 3.19
CA LYS A 158 19.95 5.45 2.97
C LYS A 158 20.38 5.33 1.51
N ASP A 159 19.83 4.35 0.80
CA ASP A 159 20.21 4.05 -0.60
C ASP A 159 19.04 4.17 -1.59
N ARG A 160 17.89 4.69 -1.14
CA ARG A 160 16.67 4.72 -1.96
C ARG A 160 15.81 5.92 -1.62
N ASN A 161 15.55 6.73 -2.63
CA ASN A 161 14.54 7.77 -2.57
C ASN A 161 13.50 7.53 -3.66
N GLN A 162 12.26 7.33 -3.27
CA GLN A 162 11.15 7.13 -4.19
C GLN A 162 10.02 8.07 -3.86
N THR A 163 9.44 8.63 -4.91
CA THR A 163 8.22 9.43 -4.82
C THR A 163 7.20 8.83 -5.77
N LEU A 164 6.01 8.56 -5.25
CA LEU A 164 4.84 8.23 -6.03
C LEU A 164 3.89 9.41 -5.94
N GLU A 165 3.40 9.88 -7.07
CA GLU A 165 2.43 10.97 -7.15
C GLU A 165 1.22 10.53 -7.94
N LEU A 166 0.04 10.95 -7.50
CA LEU A 166 -1.19 10.77 -8.25
C LEU A 166 -1.12 11.62 -9.52
N ILE A 167 -1.41 11.03 -10.67
CA ILE A 167 -1.37 11.74 -11.96
C ILE A 167 -2.78 12.17 -12.36
N GLU A 168 -3.77 11.29 -12.20
CA GLU A 168 -5.12 11.52 -12.69
C GLU A 168 -6.13 10.75 -11.84
N ILE A 169 -7.32 11.32 -11.69
CA ILE A 169 -8.49 10.67 -11.10
C ILE A 169 -9.50 10.43 -12.23
N LEU A 170 -9.72 9.16 -12.55
CA LEU A 170 -10.64 8.79 -13.65
C LEU A 170 -12.09 8.70 -13.18
N SER A 171 -12.33 8.29 -11.94
CA SER A 171 -13.65 8.26 -11.30
C SER A 171 -13.53 8.18 -9.78
N PHE A 172 -14.53 8.73 -9.10
CA PHE A 172 -14.79 8.41 -7.69
C PHE A 172 -15.88 7.33 -7.69
N GLY A 173 -15.55 6.16 -7.14
CA GLY A 173 -16.53 5.08 -6.92
C GLY A 173 -17.47 5.39 -5.76
#